data_23efbc75b7a4e1d023d4442b6e639d01
#
_entry.id   23efbc75b7a4e1d023d4442b6e639d01
#
_cell.length_a   1.000
_cell.length_b   1.000
_cell.length_c   1.000
_cell.angle_alpha   90.00
_cell.angle_beta   90.00
_cell.angle_gamma   90.00
#
_symmetry.space_group_name_H-M   'P 1'
#
loop_
_entity.id
_entity.type
_entity.pdbx_description
1 polymer ?
#
loop_
_entity_poly.entity_id
_entity_poly.type
_entity_poly.pdbx_seq_one_letter_code
_entity_poly.pdbx_strand_id
1 'polypeptide(L)'
;MKLTTRHLVILAVFAALWGVVEISLGSVLKAFNIPFSGAVLSAIGLMIAMTARVIVPKRGTTLFIGVIVMILKLFSIGSIIIGPMIGIIMEAVIAEIVLSIFGKPNLVALLTAGAVGTLWVLIQPFVTGLLIFGRDIFTVWLDLLDTGKRIFGIDQSLAVVIVIVLVVVHVLIGMLSGWLAWTIGKLLVARMPNLKSQQGEIQ
;
A
#
# COMPACT_ATOMS: atom_id res chain seq x y z
N MET A 1 -18.83 -14.11 2.74
CA MET A 1 -17.52 -14.80 2.55
C MET A 1 -17.23 -15.63 3.81
N LYS A 2 -17.11 -16.98 3.72
CA LYS A 2 -16.78 -17.79 4.91
C LYS A 2 -15.26 -17.87 5.07
N LEU A 3 -14.69 -17.12 6.01
CA LEU A 3 -13.30 -17.26 6.45
C LEU A 3 -13.25 -18.34 7.53
N THR A 4 -12.29 -19.26 7.42
CA THR A 4 -12.02 -20.23 8.48
C THR A 4 -11.12 -19.59 9.54
N THR A 5 -11.10 -20.16 10.76
CA THR A 5 -10.22 -19.69 11.83
C THR A 5 -8.75 -19.62 11.39
N ARG A 6 -8.30 -20.59 10.58
CA ARG A 6 -6.94 -20.59 10.00
C ARG A 6 -6.70 -19.38 9.11
N HIS A 7 -7.66 -19.02 8.25
CA HIS A 7 -7.54 -17.81 7.43
C HIS A 7 -7.42 -16.55 8.29
N LEU A 8 -8.24 -16.44 9.34
CA LEU A 8 -8.20 -15.30 10.25
C LEU A 8 -6.85 -15.16 10.96
N VAL A 9 -6.26 -16.28 11.41
CA VAL A 9 -4.92 -16.29 12.00
C VAL A 9 -3.87 -15.81 11.01
N ILE A 10 -3.89 -16.31 9.77
CA ILE A 10 -2.96 -15.85 8.72
C ILE A 10 -3.11 -14.34 8.49
N LEU A 11 -4.35 -13.86 8.31
CA LEU A 11 -4.59 -12.44 8.07
C LEU A 11 -4.16 -11.56 9.26
N ALA A 12 -4.36 -12.03 10.49
CA ALA A 12 -3.92 -11.33 11.71
C ALA A 12 -2.39 -11.20 11.77
N VAL A 13 -1.65 -12.25 11.40
CA VAL A 13 -0.18 -12.21 11.34
C VAL A 13 0.29 -11.19 10.30
N PHE A 14 -0.29 -11.19 9.09
CA PHE A 14 0.08 -10.23 8.06
C PHE A 14 -0.32 -8.79 8.43
N ALA A 15 -1.46 -8.60 9.12
CA ALA A 15 -1.85 -7.30 9.63
C ALA A 15 -0.88 -6.81 10.73
N ALA A 16 -0.45 -7.68 11.63
CA ALA A 16 0.54 -7.35 12.64
C ALA A 16 1.89 -6.96 12.01
N LEU A 17 2.35 -7.70 10.99
CA LEU A 17 3.58 -7.37 10.25
C LEU A 17 3.50 -5.98 9.61
N TRP A 18 2.43 -5.69 8.88
CA TRP A 18 2.25 -4.36 8.30
C TRP A 18 2.13 -3.28 9.38
N GLY A 19 1.38 -3.52 10.45
CA GLY A 19 1.24 -2.59 11.58
C GLY A 19 2.57 -2.26 12.25
N VAL A 20 3.44 -3.26 12.47
CA VAL A 20 4.80 -3.06 13.01
C VAL A 20 5.64 -2.20 12.06
N VAL A 21 5.61 -2.46 10.76
CA VAL A 21 6.31 -1.64 9.75
C VAL A 21 5.82 -0.20 9.79
N GLU A 22 4.52 0.02 9.82
CA GLU A 22 3.92 1.35 9.87
C GLU A 22 4.31 2.14 11.13
N ILE A 23 4.36 1.48 12.28
CA ILE A 23 4.70 2.12 13.54
C ILE A 23 6.20 2.38 13.64
N SER A 24 7.05 1.40 13.32
CA SER A 24 8.49 1.48 13.49
C SER A 24 9.17 2.23 12.33
N LEU A 25 9.10 1.66 11.12
CA LEU A 25 9.75 2.24 9.95
C LEU A 25 9.16 3.59 9.57
N GLY A 26 7.83 3.74 9.70
CA GLY A 26 7.16 5.02 9.45
C GLY A 26 7.66 6.15 10.33
N SER A 27 7.94 5.88 11.60
CA SER A 27 8.51 6.87 12.53
C SER A 27 9.95 7.21 12.17
N VAL A 28 10.76 6.22 11.82
CA VAL A 28 12.16 6.41 11.41
C VAL A 28 12.25 7.23 10.12
N LEU A 29 11.51 6.85 9.07
CA LEU A 29 11.56 7.54 7.79
C LEU A 29 11.13 9.01 7.89
N LYS A 30 10.15 9.32 8.76
CA LYS A 30 9.73 10.70 9.05
C LYS A 30 10.77 11.47 9.82
N ALA A 31 11.38 10.87 10.85
CA ALA A 31 12.40 11.52 11.67
C ALA A 31 13.62 11.96 10.82
N PHE A 32 14.00 11.18 9.84
CA PHE A 32 15.11 11.47 8.93
C PHE A 32 14.71 12.25 7.67
N ASN A 33 13.44 12.64 7.51
CA ASN A 33 12.92 13.33 6.33
C ASN A 33 13.30 12.64 5.01
N ILE A 34 13.24 11.28 4.98
CA ILE A 34 13.65 10.51 3.80
C ILE A 34 12.67 10.77 2.66
N PRO A 35 13.19 11.14 1.46
CA PRO A 35 12.35 11.31 0.28
C PRO A 35 11.56 10.03 -0.05
N PHE A 36 10.36 10.18 -0.58
CA PHE A 36 9.48 9.05 -0.92
C PHE A 36 9.11 8.12 0.23
N SER A 37 9.27 8.56 1.49
CA SER A 37 8.94 7.74 2.66
C SER A 37 7.51 7.18 2.59
N GLY A 38 6.54 7.97 2.11
CA GLY A 38 5.17 7.52 1.88
C GLY A 38 5.08 6.39 0.84
N ALA A 39 5.75 6.54 -0.30
CA ALA A 39 5.77 5.52 -1.35
C ALA A 39 6.43 4.21 -0.89
N VAL A 40 7.52 4.32 -0.12
CA VAL A 40 8.22 3.14 0.44
C VAL A 40 7.33 2.41 1.44
N LEU A 41 6.69 3.13 2.36
CA LEU A 41 5.77 2.54 3.34
C LEU A 41 4.58 1.89 2.68
N SER A 42 3.94 2.58 1.73
CA SER A 42 2.85 2.06 0.91
C SER A 42 3.25 0.78 0.19
N ALA A 43 4.41 0.77 -0.48
CA ALA A 43 4.91 -0.40 -1.19
C ALA A 43 5.13 -1.61 -0.27
N ILE A 44 5.73 -1.41 0.90
CA ILE A 44 5.95 -2.49 1.86
C ILE A 44 4.61 -2.99 2.43
N GLY A 45 3.71 -2.08 2.79
CA GLY A 45 2.39 -2.44 3.29
C GLY A 45 1.57 -3.22 2.27
N LEU A 46 1.51 -2.72 1.02
CA LEU A 46 0.85 -3.40 -0.09
C LEU A 46 1.49 -4.76 -0.39
N MET A 47 2.83 -4.87 -0.38
CA MET A 47 3.53 -6.14 -0.54
C MET A 47 3.07 -7.17 0.50
N ILE A 48 2.98 -6.77 1.76
CA ILE A 48 2.54 -7.64 2.86
C ILE A 48 1.07 -8.08 2.65
N ALA A 49 0.16 -7.14 2.39
CA ALA A 49 -1.26 -7.42 2.20
C ALA A 49 -1.52 -8.28 0.95
N MET A 50 -0.85 -7.99 -0.16
CA MET A 50 -0.96 -8.75 -1.41
C MET A 50 -0.35 -10.15 -1.28
N THR A 51 0.73 -10.32 -0.51
CA THR A 51 1.28 -11.65 -0.19
C THR A 51 0.22 -12.50 0.54
N ALA A 52 -0.47 -11.93 1.52
CA ALA A 52 -1.58 -12.60 2.19
C ALA A 52 -2.71 -12.97 1.22
N ARG A 53 -3.00 -12.13 0.22
CA ARG A 53 -4.00 -12.41 -0.82
C ARG A 53 -3.63 -13.59 -1.71
N VAL A 54 -2.34 -13.82 -1.96
CA VAL A 54 -1.86 -15.02 -2.69
C VAL A 54 -2.07 -16.27 -1.85
N ILE A 55 -1.83 -16.20 -0.54
CA ILE A 55 -1.99 -17.33 0.39
C ILE A 55 -3.46 -17.62 0.67
N VAL A 56 -4.26 -16.58 0.88
CA VAL A 56 -5.71 -16.64 1.12
C VAL A 56 -6.42 -15.96 -0.06
N PRO A 57 -6.67 -16.69 -1.18
CA PRO A 57 -7.18 -16.10 -2.41
C PRO A 57 -8.69 -15.80 -2.33
N LYS A 58 -9.11 -15.04 -1.31
CA LYS A 58 -10.50 -14.66 -1.06
C LYS A 58 -10.66 -13.15 -1.18
N ARG A 59 -11.74 -12.71 -1.82
CA ARG A 59 -12.10 -11.29 -1.87
C ARG A 59 -12.21 -10.72 -0.46
N GLY A 60 -11.74 -9.48 -0.27
CA GLY A 60 -11.72 -8.79 1.01
C GLY A 60 -10.47 -9.06 1.87
N THR A 61 -9.53 -9.90 1.43
CA THR A 61 -8.32 -10.24 2.19
C THR A 61 -7.45 -9.01 2.46
N THR A 62 -7.15 -8.22 1.41
CA THR A 62 -6.32 -7.01 1.54
C THR A 62 -7.03 -5.93 2.34
N LEU A 63 -8.32 -5.75 2.12
CA LEU A 63 -9.13 -4.80 2.88
C LEU A 63 -9.20 -5.16 4.38
N PHE A 64 -9.40 -6.44 4.71
CA PHE A 64 -9.44 -6.90 6.10
C PHE A 64 -8.11 -6.58 6.83
N ILE A 65 -6.98 -6.82 6.19
CA ILE A 65 -5.66 -6.47 6.71
C ILE A 65 -5.55 -4.95 6.90
N GLY A 66 -5.89 -4.16 5.88
CA GLY A 66 -5.83 -2.71 5.94
C GLY A 66 -6.66 -2.10 7.07
N VAL A 67 -7.86 -2.62 7.32
CA VAL A 67 -8.71 -2.19 8.44
C VAL A 67 -8.03 -2.44 9.79
N ILE A 68 -7.44 -3.64 9.98
CA ILE A 68 -6.73 -3.94 11.23
C ILE A 68 -5.52 -3.02 11.39
N VAL A 69 -4.73 -2.81 10.33
CA VAL A 69 -3.54 -1.93 10.38
C VAL A 69 -3.94 -0.49 10.66
N MET A 70 -5.03 0.00 10.06
CA MET A 70 -5.59 1.32 10.36
C MET A 70 -5.92 1.46 11.85
N ILE A 71 -6.54 0.45 12.46
CA ILE A 71 -6.82 0.44 13.91
C ILE A 71 -5.54 0.40 14.72
N LEU A 72 -4.56 -0.44 14.34
CA LEU A 72 -3.26 -0.50 15.02
C LEU A 72 -2.52 0.84 14.96
N LYS A 73 -2.72 1.62 13.89
CA LYS A 73 -2.13 2.95 13.74
C LYS A 73 -2.58 3.95 14.81
N LEU A 74 -3.74 3.76 15.43
CA LEU A 74 -4.19 4.56 16.57
C LEU A 74 -3.25 4.49 17.78
N PHE A 75 -2.50 3.38 17.90
CA PHE A 75 -1.52 3.18 18.97
C PHE A 75 -0.12 3.67 18.60
N SER A 76 0.05 4.30 17.44
CA SER A 76 1.33 4.85 16.98
C SER A 76 1.66 6.14 17.75
N ILE A 77 2.91 6.27 18.16
CA ILE A 77 3.41 7.48 18.81
C ILE A 77 3.58 8.57 17.74
N GLY A 78 2.83 9.67 17.83
CA GLY A 78 2.93 10.81 16.93
C GLY A 78 1.65 11.65 16.88
N SER A 79 1.79 12.95 16.59
CA SER A 79 0.69 13.92 16.65
C SER A 79 -0.27 13.89 15.43
N ILE A 80 0.16 13.36 14.28
CA ILE A 80 -0.64 13.35 13.05
C ILE A 80 -0.89 11.89 12.63
N ILE A 81 -2.02 11.33 13.07
CA ILE A 81 -2.38 9.93 12.85
C ILE A 81 -3.39 9.78 11.68
N ILE A 82 -4.28 10.77 11.51
CA ILE A 82 -5.42 10.68 10.58
C ILE A 82 -4.96 10.53 9.12
N GLY A 83 -3.98 11.31 8.67
CA GLY A 83 -3.47 11.22 7.30
C GLY A 83 -2.96 9.82 6.95
N PRO A 84 -2.02 9.23 7.70
CA PRO A 84 -1.58 7.85 7.50
C PRO A 84 -2.68 6.80 7.60
N MET A 85 -3.67 6.97 8.49
CA MET A 85 -4.81 6.04 8.56
C MET A 85 -5.63 6.03 7.28
N ILE A 86 -5.90 7.20 6.70
CA ILE A 86 -6.58 7.31 5.39
C ILE A 86 -5.72 6.67 4.30
N GLY A 87 -4.40 6.89 4.33
CA GLY A 87 -3.47 6.24 3.40
C GLY A 87 -3.63 4.73 3.41
N ILE A 88 -3.44 4.11 4.56
CA ILE A 88 -3.51 2.66 4.77
C ILE A 88 -4.83 2.08 4.26
N ILE A 89 -5.96 2.68 4.66
CA ILE A 89 -7.26 2.13 4.27
C ILE A 89 -7.52 2.28 2.77
N MET A 90 -7.15 3.41 2.17
CA MET A 90 -7.36 3.65 0.74
C MET A 90 -6.46 2.78 -0.13
N GLU A 91 -5.20 2.57 0.26
CA GLU A 91 -4.29 1.64 -0.40
C GLU A 91 -4.85 0.21 -0.38
N ALA A 92 -5.36 -0.23 0.78
CA ALA A 92 -5.98 -1.54 0.93
C ALA A 92 -7.26 -1.69 0.09
N VAL A 93 -8.10 -0.65 0.03
CA VAL A 93 -9.32 -0.59 -0.79
C VAL A 93 -8.97 -0.68 -2.28
N ILE A 94 -8.03 0.15 -2.74
CA ILE A 94 -7.60 0.18 -4.13
C ILE A 94 -7.04 -1.18 -4.56
N ALA A 95 -6.13 -1.74 -3.75
CA ALA A 95 -5.56 -3.06 -4.02
C ALA A 95 -6.64 -4.15 -4.04
N GLU A 96 -7.59 -4.13 -3.11
CA GLU A 96 -8.70 -5.10 -3.09
C GLU A 96 -9.61 -4.98 -4.30
N ILE A 97 -9.93 -3.76 -4.75
CA ILE A 97 -10.74 -3.52 -5.94
C ILE A 97 -10.03 -4.11 -7.17
N VAL A 98 -8.77 -3.74 -7.39
CA VAL A 98 -7.97 -4.24 -8.52
C VAL A 98 -7.90 -5.76 -8.49
N LEU A 99 -7.50 -6.37 -7.37
CA LEU A 99 -7.39 -7.83 -7.24
C LEU A 99 -8.74 -8.53 -7.37
N SER A 100 -9.84 -7.89 -7.00
CA SER A 100 -11.18 -8.44 -7.13
C SER A 100 -11.69 -8.40 -8.59
N ILE A 101 -11.27 -7.41 -9.39
CA ILE A 101 -11.56 -7.33 -10.83
C ILE A 101 -10.87 -8.49 -11.56
N PHE A 102 -9.60 -8.76 -11.25
CA PHE A 102 -8.87 -9.89 -11.85
C PHE A 102 -9.36 -11.26 -11.33
N GLY A 103 -10.07 -11.29 -10.20
CA GLY A 103 -10.59 -12.51 -9.59
C GLY A 103 -9.53 -13.34 -8.90
N LYS A 104 -8.82 -14.23 -9.62
CA LYS A 104 -7.73 -15.03 -9.06
C LYS A 104 -6.42 -14.23 -9.00
N PRO A 105 -5.66 -14.29 -7.87
CA PRO A 105 -4.35 -13.66 -7.80
C PRO A 105 -3.41 -14.22 -8.86
N ASN A 106 -2.82 -13.34 -9.65
CA ASN A 106 -1.78 -13.65 -10.64
C ASN A 106 -0.78 -12.49 -10.68
N LEU A 107 0.35 -12.68 -11.35
CA LEU A 107 1.41 -11.69 -11.40
C LEU A 107 0.91 -10.33 -11.91
N VAL A 108 0.15 -10.32 -13.01
CA VAL A 108 -0.35 -9.08 -13.62
C VAL A 108 -1.27 -8.34 -12.65
N ALA A 109 -2.19 -9.06 -11.99
CA ALA A 109 -3.09 -8.49 -10.99
C ALA A 109 -2.33 -7.83 -9.83
N LEU A 110 -1.26 -8.48 -9.34
CA LEU A 110 -0.47 -7.93 -8.24
C LEU A 110 0.39 -6.75 -8.69
N LEU A 111 0.99 -6.80 -9.88
CA LEU A 111 1.72 -5.66 -10.45
C LEU A 111 0.82 -4.44 -10.59
N THR A 112 -0.39 -4.64 -11.14
CA THR A 112 -1.38 -3.57 -11.32
C THR A 112 -1.88 -3.05 -9.97
N ALA A 113 -2.19 -3.93 -9.03
CA ALA A 113 -2.66 -3.53 -7.70
C ALA A 113 -1.59 -2.73 -6.93
N GLY A 114 -0.33 -3.16 -7.01
CA GLY A 114 0.79 -2.43 -6.43
C GLY A 114 0.98 -1.06 -7.07
N ALA A 115 1.01 -0.99 -8.41
CA ALA A 115 1.16 0.26 -9.16
C ALA A 115 0.06 1.28 -8.82
N VAL A 116 -1.21 0.87 -8.93
CA VAL A 116 -2.36 1.77 -8.70
C VAL A 116 -2.48 2.12 -7.20
N GLY A 117 -2.24 1.16 -6.30
CA GLY A 117 -2.27 1.39 -4.87
C GLY A 117 -1.24 2.42 -4.42
N THR A 118 0.01 2.32 -4.91
CA THR A 118 1.07 3.28 -4.56
C THR A 118 0.81 4.68 -5.14
N LEU A 119 0.10 4.82 -6.26
CA LEU A 119 -0.30 6.13 -6.80
C LEU A 119 -1.20 6.92 -5.86
N TRP A 120 -1.92 6.26 -4.95
CA TRP A 120 -2.69 6.94 -3.92
C TRP A 120 -1.84 7.93 -3.10
N VAL A 121 -0.57 7.61 -2.88
CA VAL A 121 0.37 8.47 -2.13
C VAL A 121 0.47 9.88 -2.73
N LEU A 122 0.39 10.00 -4.07
CA LEU A 122 0.39 11.30 -4.76
C LEU A 122 -0.95 12.03 -4.64
N ILE A 123 -2.05 11.30 -4.54
CA ILE A 123 -3.41 11.85 -4.45
C ILE A 123 -3.74 12.24 -3.00
N GLN A 124 -3.25 11.47 -2.04
CA GLN A 124 -3.56 11.63 -0.62
C GLN A 124 -3.36 13.05 -0.09
N PRO A 125 -2.27 13.79 -0.38
CA PRO A 125 -2.08 15.15 0.11
C PRO A 125 -3.20 16.12 -0.32
N PHE A 126 -3.77 15.92 -1.51
CA PHE A 126 -4.90 16.73 -2.00
C PHE A 126 -6.17 16.41 -1.20
N VAL A 127 -6.45 15.13 -0.96
CA VAL A 127 -7.63 14.70 -0.20
C VAL A 127 -7.51 15.12 1.27
N THR A 128 -6.41 14.79 1.93
CA THR A 128 -6.22 15.12 3.35
C THR A 128 -5.96 16.60 3.56
N GLY A 129 -5.24 17.26 2.67
CA GLY A 129 -4.99 18.70 2.70
C GLY A 129 -6.28 19.50 2.65
N LEU A 130 -7.13 19.23 1.66
CA LEU A 130 -8.41 19.92 1.52
C LEU A 130 -9.40 19.58 2.63
N LEU A 131 -9.68 18.28 2.80
CA LEU A 131 -10.82 17.83 3.61
C LEU A 131 -10.54 17.87 5.12
N ILE A 132 -9.29 17.67 5.54
CA ILE A 132 -8.93 17.57 6.96
C ILE A 132 -8.26 18.83 7.47
N PHE A 133 -7.33 19.36 6.68
CA PHE A 133 -6.52 20.50 7.11
C PHE A 133 -6.98 21.85 6.54
N GLY A 134 -8.04 21.88 5.72
CA GLY A 134 -8.58 23.11 5.12
C GLY A 134 -7.56 23.86 4.25
N ARG A 135 -6.54 23.14 3.72
CA ARG A 135 -5.51 23.74 2.87
C ARG A 135 -6.07 24.01 1.47
N ASP A 136 -5.65 25.11 0.88
CA ASP A 136 -5.98 25.40 -0.50
C ASP A 136 -5.31 24.41 -1.47
N ILE A 137 -6.04 24.01 -2.52
CA ILE A 137 -5.57 23.04 -3.53
C ILE A 137 -4.30 23.51 -4.23
N PHE A 138 -4.22 24.83 -4.47
CA PHE A 138 -3.05 25.43 -5.11
C PHE A 138 -1.79 25.31 -4.24
N THR A 139 -1.94 25.49 -2.93
CA THR A 139 -0.85 25.30 -1.96
C THR A 139 -0.35 23.85 -1.97
N VAL A 140 -1.27 22.87 -1.98
CA VAL A 140 -0.88 21.44 -2.06
C VAL A 140 -0.19 21.12 -3.39
N TRP A 141 -0.64 21.74 -4.49
CA TRP A 141 -0.01 21.62 -5.79
C TRP A 141 1.42 22.16 -5.79
N LEU A 142 1.64 23.36 -5.24
CA LEU A 142 2.98 23.95 -5.12
C LEU A 142 3.92 23.09 -4.26
N ASP A 143 3.45 22.51 -3.16
CA ASP A 143 4.24 21.58 -2.32
C ASP A 143 4.67 20.33 -3.12
N LEU A 144 3.80 19.82 -4.00
CA LEU A 144 4.13 18.70 -4.88
C LEU A 144 5.24 19.07 -5.87
N LEU A 145 5.14 20.25 -6.50
CA LEU A 145 6.16 20.75 -7.43
C LEU A 145 7.49 21.03 -6.72
N ASP A 146 7.46 21.61 -5.52
CA ASP A 146 8.66 21.85 -4.72
C ASP A 146 9.35 20.53 -4.31
N THR A 147 8.56 19.51 -4.02
CA THR A 147 9.08 18.17 -3.77
C THR A 147 9.83 17.63 -4.99
N GLY A 148 9.26 17.76 -6.18
CA GLY A 148 9.91 17.37 -7.43
C GLY A 148 11.19 18.14 -7.72
N LYS A 149 11.18 19.46 -7.52
CA LYS A 149 12.36 20.32 -7.65
C LYS A 149 13.46 19.90 -6.68
N ARG A 150 13.13 19.69 -5.42
CA ARG A 150 14.08 19.33 -4.37
C ARG A 150 14.73 17.97 -4.60
N ILE A 151 13.98 17.00 -5.12
CA ILE A 151 14.48 15.61 -5.27
C ILE A 151 15.21 15.43 -6.60
N PHE A 152 14.66 15.96 -7.68
CA PHE A 152 15.16 15.72 -9.04
C PHE A 152 15.92 16.90 -9.65
N GLY A 153 15.96 18.07 -8.99
CA GLY A 153 16.56 19.28 -9.53
C GLY A 153 15.81 19.89 -10.72
N ILE A 154 14.55 19.46 -10.96
CA ILE A 154 13.73 19.94 -12.09
C ILE A 154 13.10 21.28 -11.73
N ASP A 155 13.23 22.29 -12.61
CA ASP A 155 12.60 23.58 -12.38
C ASP A 155 11.05 23.49 -12.33
N GLN A 156 10.43 24.26 -11.45
CA GLN A 156 8.96 24.24 -11.28
C GLN A 156 8.20 24.67 -12.53
N SER A 157 8.81 25.43 -13.44
CA SER A 157 8.22 25.75 -14.75
C SER A 157 7.93 24.51 -15.60
N LEU A 158 8.60 23.39 -15.32
CA LEU A 158 8.42 22.10 -15.95
C LEU A 158 7.48 21.20 -15.13
N ALA A 159 6.38 21.75 -14.60
CA ALA A 159 5.42 21.08 -13.73
C ALA A 159 4.94 19.73 -14.29
N VAL A 160 4.65 19.66 -15.59
CA VAL A 160 4.22 18.40 -16.26
C VAL A 160 5.31 17.33 -16.17
N VAL A 161 6.57 17.68 -16.35
CA VAL A 161 7.70 16.75 -16.26
C VAL A 161 7.84 16.23 -14.83
N ILE A 162 7.73 17.12 -13.84
CA ILE A 162 7.75 16.73 -12.42
C ILE A 162 6.67 15.70 -12.12
N VAL A 163 5.43 15.96 -12.54
CA VAL A 163 4.30 15.03 -12.30
C VAL A 163 4.54 13.69 -12.98
N ILE A 164 4.98 13.68 -14.24
CA ILE A 164 5.28 12.44 -14.96
C ILE A 164 6.35 11.63 -14.24
N VAL A 165 7.44 12.27 -13.82
CA VAL A 165 8.54 11.59 -13.10
C VAL A 165 8.03 11.02 -11.78
N LEU A 166 7.25 11.79 -11.00
CA LEU A 166 6.67 11.31 -9.75
C LEU A 166 5.75 10.11 -9.98
N VAL A 167 4.86 10.17 -10.98
CA VAL A 167 3.97 9.06 -11.33
C VAL A 167 4.77 7.82 -11.73
N VAL A 168 5.76 7.96 -12.61
CA VAL A 168 6.61 6.84 -13.06
C VAL A 168 7.33 6.19 -11.87
N VAL A 169 7.93 6.98 -10.99
CA VAL A 169 8.63 6.46 -9.80
C VAL A 169 7.67 5.68 -8.89
N HIS A 170 6.47 6.23 -8.60
CA HIS A 170 5.48 5.52 -7.76
C HIS A 170 4.97 4.24 -8.42
N VAL A 171 4.71 4.27 -9.73
CA VAL A 171 4.31 3.07 -10.48
C VAL A 171 5.40 1.99 -10.41
N LEU A 172 6.67 2.33 -10.63
CA LEU A 172 7.76 1.36 -10.57
C LEU A 172 7.93 0.77 -9.17
N ILE A 173 7.87 1.59 -8.13
CA ILE A 173 7.91 1.14 -6.72
C ILE A 173 6.73 0.21 -6.44
N GLY A 174 5.52 0.56 -6.88
CA GLY A 174 4.33 -0.26 -6.71
C GLY A 174 4.38 -1.58 -7.49
N MET A 175 4.90 -1.58 -8.71
CA MET A 175 5.10 -2.81 -9.49
C MET A 175 6.11 -3.74 -8.82
N LEU A 176 7.21 -3.18 -8.29
CA LEU A 176 8.19 -3.96 -7.51
C LEU A 176 7.53 -4.61 -6.29
N SER A 177 6.71 -3.87 -5.57
CA SER A 177 5.90 -4.38 -4.45
C SER A 177 5.01 -5.56 -4.88
N GLY A 178 4.29 -5.45 -6.00
CA GLY A 178 3.45 -6.50 -6.55
C GLY A 178 4.23 -7.74 -6.99
N TRP A 179 5.40 -7.55 -7.62
CA TRP A 179 6.30 -8.63 -8.01
C TRP A 179 6.84 -9.40 -6.80
N LEU A 180 7.29 -8.67 -5.77
CA LEU A 180 7.76 -9.27 -4.51
C LEU A 180 6.63 -10.04 -3.82
N ALA A 181 5.44 -9.46 -3.75
CA ALA A 181 4.26 -10.10 -3.16
C ALA A 181 3.92 -11.42 -3.86
N TRP A 182 3.98 -11.46 -5.20
CA TRP A 182 3.76 -12.67 -5.98
C TRP A 182 4.82 -13.72 -5.69
N THR A 183 6.10 -13.34 -5.72
CA THR A 183 7.22 -14.24 -5.51
C THR A 183 7.20 -14.84 -4.11
N ILE A 184 7.08 -13.99 -3.08
CA ILE A 184 7.02 -14.43 -1.68
C ILE A 184 5.77 -15.28 -1.44
N GLY A 185 4.62 -14.85 -1.95
CA GLY A 185 3.36 -15.59 -1.80
C GLY A 185 3.44 -16.99 -2.38
N LYS A 186 3.99 -17.16 -3.58
CA LYS A 186 4.21 -18.48 -4.20
C LYS A 186 5.16 -19.36 -3.39
N LEU A 187 6.26 -18.80 -2.89
CA LEU A 187 7.21 -19.53 -2.05
C LEU A 187 6.56 -20.02 -0.76
N LEU A 188 5.74 -19.18 -0.11
CA LEU A 188 5.04 -19.54 1.12
C LEU A 188 3.99 -20.64 0.86
N VAL A 189 3.19 -20.52 -0.20
CA VAL A 189 2.22 -21.56 -0.58
C VAL A 189 2.92 -22.87 -0.91
N ALA A 190 4.08 -22.84 -1.58
CA ALA A 190 4.84 -24.05 -1.90
C ALA A 190 5.35 -24.78 -0.65
N ARG A 191 5.67 -24.04 0.41
CA ARG A 191 6.16 -24.60 1.69
C ARG A 191 5.05 -25.03 2.66
N MET A 192 3.79 -24.74 2.34
CA MET A 192 2.62 -25.09 3.16
C MET A 192 1.74 -26.14 2.42
N PRO A 193 2.11 -27.44 2.40
CA PRO A 193 1.39 -28.46 1.62
C PRO A 193 -0.10 -28.56 1.95
N ASN A 194 -0.48 -28.30 3.21
CA ASN A 194 -1.87 -28.30 3.67
C ASN A 194 -2.72 -27.13 3.11
N LEU A 195 -2.12 -26.14 2.43
CA LEU A 195 -2.85 -25.07 1.73
C LEU A 195 -3.12 -25.43 0.26
N LYS A 196 -2.26 -26.29 -0.33
CA LYS A 196 -2.44 -26.75 -1.73
C LYS A 196 -3.70 -27.58 -1.91
N SER A 197 -4.03 -28.46 -0.94
CA SER A 197 -5.24 -29.27 -1.01
C SER A 197 -6.52 -28.45 -1.03
N GLN A 198 -6.57 -27.35 -0.28
CA GLN A 198 -7.73 -26.46 -0.23
C GLN A 198 -7.85 -25.54 -1.47
N GLN A 199 -6.74 -25.23 -2.13
CA GLN A 199 -6.77 -24.45 -3.39
C GLN A 199 -7.23 -25.31 -4.58
N GLY A 200 -6.98 -26.64 -4.56
CA GLY A 200 -7.45 -27.58 -5.58
C GLY A 200 -8.97 -27.84 -5.53
N GLU A 201 -9.61 -27.68 -4.38
CA GLU A 201 -11.06 -27.81 -4.22
C GLU A 201 -11.88 -26.58 -4.70
N ILE A 202 -11.20 -25.49 -5.08
CA ILE A 202 -11.82 -24.21 -5.50
C ILE A 202 -11.68 -24.01 -7.03
N GLN A 203 -11.03 -24.96 -7.72
CA GLN A 203 -10.93 -24.99 -9.20
C GLN A 203 -12.07 -25.77 -9.82
#